data_cde67d53e0cb3d838790072eb75eacd4
#
_entry.id   cde67d53e0cb3d838790072eb75eacd4
#
_cell.length_a   1.000
_cell.length_b   1.000
_cell.length_c   1.000
_cell.angle_alpha   90.00
_cell.angle_beta   90.00
_cell.angle_gamma   90.00
#
_symmetry.space_group_name_H-M   'P 1'
#
loop_
_entity.id
_entity.type
_entity.pdbx_description
1 polymer ?
#
loop_
_entity_poly.entity_id
_entity_poly.type
_entity_poly.pdbx_seq_one_letter_code
_entity_poly.pdbx_strand_id
1 'polypeptide(L)'
;MGGGGGCCIGNCCVKDCCVINLIGRIKDFFKSSGSSSGGNDDNYDREKASMEQTIKVQNSLTKFRTDTQSRSAKLENEIVNESREYLDEFLSELRRYNKIQYGRKRLNLNLNSLERENRKTEDMIHGFIVKRVSKRISLDDDECNNILKMDPGKEKKEALDAFYKKVLKEAISDLSQELRNSMEKQTDNVEDKIQQRIDSIVEICETKSDEFERIQKVKESDEAKMESEQLRLSYFVALCDYGIHQL
;
A
#
# COMPACT_ATOMS: atom_id res chain seq x y z
N MET A 1 -30.10 -6.78 5.85
CA MET A 1 -29.08 -7.74 6.28
C MET A 1 -28.04 -7.78 5.18
N GLY A 2 -27.00 -6.93 5.32
CA GLY A 2 -25.91 -6.81 4.35
C GLY A 2 -24.72 -7.65 4.80
N GLY A 3 -24.55 -8.82 4.20
CA GLY A 3 -23.38 -9.65 4.39
C GLY A 3 -22.25 -9.14 3.52
N GLY A 4 -21.26 -8.45 4.12
CA GLY A 4 -20.01 -8.11 3.48
C GLY A 4 -19.20 -9.38 3.27
N GLY A 5 -19.28 -9.98 2.07
CA GLY A 5 -18.42 -11.07 1.66
C GLY A 5 -17.01 -10.57 1.39
N GLY A 6 -16.14 -10.61 2.39
CA GLY A 6 -14.71 -10.41 2.18
C GLY A 6 -14.15 -11.55 1.35
N CYS A 7 -13.64 -11.27 0.16
CA CYS A 7 -12.90 -12.24 -0.66
C CYS A 7 -11.62 -12.64 0.09
N CYS A 8 -11.63 -13.83 0.69
CA CYS A 8 -10.42 -14.49 1.16
C CYS A 8 -9.74 -15.14 -0.05
N ILE A 9 -8.71 -14.52 -0.59
CA ILE A 9 -7.79 -15.14 -1.56
C ILE A 9 -6.69 -15.78 -0.72
N GLY A 10 -6.73 -17.11 -0.58
CA GLY A 10 -5.84 -17.82 0.34
C GLY A 10 -6.23 -17.64 1.81
N ASN A 11 -5.56 -18.30 2.73
CA ASN A 11 -5.88 -18.32 4.17
C ASN A 11 -5.70 -16.99 4.93
N CYS A 12 -5.54 -15.85 4.26
CA CYS A 12 -5.43 -14.51 4.87
C CYS A 12 -6.50 -13.58 4.33
N CYS A 13 -7.29 -12.99 5.23
CA CYS A 13 -8.02 -11.75 4.94
C CYS A 13 -7.00 -10.65 4.64
N VAL A 14 -6.90 -10.27 3.38
CA VAL A 14 -5.92 -9.32 2.83
C VAL A 14 -5.84 -7.98 3.59
N LYS A 15 -6.94 -7.56 4.23
CA LYS A 15 -7.02 -6.26 4.92
C LYS A 15 -6.43 -6.22 6.33
N ASP A 16 -6.35 -7.34 7.04
CA ASP A 16 -6.05 -7.29 8.47
C ASP A 16 -4.73 -7.95 8.89
N CYS A 17 -4.29 -9.04 8.25
CA CYS A 17 -3.14 -9.81 8.72
C CYS A 17 -1.79 -9.09 8.56
N CYS A 18 -1.52 -8.46 7.41
CA CYS A 18 -0.23 -7.81 7.18
C CYS A 18 -0.06 -6.53 7.99
N VAL A 19 -1.14 -5.73 8.11
CA VAL A 19 -1.14 -4.50 8.94
C VAL A 19 -1.02 -4.84 10.41
N ILE A 20 -1.63 -5.95 10.89
CA ILE A 20 -1.57 -6.38 12.30
C ILE A 20 -0.17 -6.85 12.66
N ASN A 21 0.53 -7.60 11.81
CA ASN A 21 1.92 -8.01 12.03
C ASN A 21 2.87 -6.80 12.08
N LEU A 22 2.66 -5.85 11.17
CA LEU A 22 3.39 -4.59 11.17
C LEU A 22 3.20 -3.80 12.48
N ILE A 23 1.97 -3.68 12.98
CA ILE A 23 1.64 -3.03 14.25
C ILE A 23 2.29 -3.76 15.43
N GLY A 24 2.42 -5.08 15.39
CA GLY A 24 3.11 -5.88 16.42
C GLY A 24 4.59 -5.51 16.53
N ARG A 25 5.31 -5.46 15.43
CA ARG A 25 6.74 -5.08 15.38
C ARG A 25 7.00 -3.62 15.74
N ILE A 26 6.07 -2.74 15.41
CA ILE A 26 6.08 -1.35 15.84
C ILE A 26 6.08 -1.24 17.37
N LYS A 27 5.31 -2.07 18.08
CA LYS A 27 5.30 -2.12 19.54
C LYS A 27 6.64 -2.58 20.12
N ASP A 28 7.32 -3.52 19.46
CA ASP A 28 8.63 -4.01 19.91
C ASP A 28 9.75 -2.99 19.66
N PHE A 29 9.64 -2.17 18.61
CA PHE A 29 10.52 -1.02 18.39
C PHE A 29 10.48 -0.04 19.55
N PHE A 30 9.30 0.24 20.12
CA PHE A 30 9.18 1.11 21.31
C PHE A 30 9.75 0.52 22.58
N LYS A 31 9.72 -0.81 22.75
CA LYS A 31 10.32 -1.48 23.92
C LYS A 31 11.83 -1.41 23.91
N SER A 32 12.44 -1.46 22.72
CA SER A 32 13.90 -1.37 22.57
C SER A 32 14.45 0.06 22.58
N SER A 33 13.58 1.07 22.53
CA SER A 33 13.96 2.49 22.60
C SER A 33 14.28 2.90 24.04
N GLY A 34 15.30 2.26 24.63
CA GLY A 34 15.88 2.73 25.88
C GLY A 34 16.46 4.13 25.70
N SER A 35 16.12 5.00 26.61
CA SER A 35 16.51 6.40 26.72
C SER A 35 17.98 6.62 26.43
N SER A 36 18.34 7.06 25.24
CA SER A 36 19.59 7.80 25.05
C SER A 36 19.31 9.30 25.24
N SER A 37 18.97 9.67 26.49
CA SER A 37 18.82 11.07 26.85
C SER A 37 20.19 11.73 26.97
N GLY A 38 20.82 12.02 25.86
CA GLY A 38 21.88 13.02 25.76
C GLY A 38 21.24 14.40 25.72
N GLY A 39 20.29 14.66 26.61
CA GLY A 39 19.60 15.94 26.66
C GLY A 39 20.53 17.00 27.20
N ASN A 40 20.57 18.15 26.53
CA ASN A 40 21.17 19.37 27.07
C ASN A 40 20.39 19.75 28.32
N ASP A 41 21.06 19.73 29.48
CA ASP A 41 20.44 20.04 30.78
C ASP A 41 20.19 21.55 30.98
N ASP A 42 20.72 22.42 30.07
CA ASP A 42 20.61 23.88 30.20
C ASP A 42 19.23 24.38 29.76
N ASN A 43 18.75 25.44 30.45
CA ASN A 43 17.54 26.14 30.01
C ASN A 43 17.83 26.89 28.70
N TYR A 44 16.98 26.70 27.71
CA TYR A 44 17.12 27.36 26.40
C TYR A 44 15.88 28.16 26.04
N ASP A 45 16.04 29.47 25.95
CA ASP A 45 15.06 30.42 25.41
C ASP A 45 15.56 31.00 24.09
N ARG A 46 14.92 30.67 22.99
CA ARG A 46 15.31 31.08 21.62
C ARG A 46 15.50 32.58 21.48
N GLU A 47 14.69 33.39 22.21
CA GLU A 47 14.73 34.86 22.11
C GLU A 47 15.89 35.49 22.91
N LYS A 48 16.39 34.74 23.90
CA LYS A 48 17.43 35.24 24.83
C LYS A 48 18.73 34.48 24.77
N ALA A 49 18.74 33.37 24.05
CA ALA A 49 19.86 32.44 24.01
C ALA A 49 21.07 33.05 23.29
N SER A 50 22.26 32.83 23.85
CA SER A 50 23.49 33.08 23.13
C SER A 50 23.67 32.14 21.94
N MET A 51 24.53 32.55 21.00
CA MET A 51 24.88 31.70 19.85
C MET A 51 25.45 30.35 20.30
N GLU A 52 26.25 30.33 21.36
CA GLU A 52 26.85 29.12 21.91
C GLU A 52 25.78 28.15 22.49
N GLN A 53 24.81 28.68 23.23
CA GLN A 53 23.70 27.92 23.75
C GLN A 53 22.85 27.34 22.61
N THR A 54 22.58 28.13 21.56
CA THR A 54 21.83 27.65 20.38
C THR A 54 22.57 26.53 19.67
N ILE A 55 23.88 26.62 19.48
CA ILE A 55 24.70 25.56 18.88
C ILE A 55 24.67 24.29 19.74
N LYS A 56 24.77 24.37 21.06
CA LYS A 56 24.72 23.21 21.94
C LYS A 56 23.38 22.48 21.83
N VAL A 57 22.26 23.21 21.87
CA VAL A 57 20.93 22.63 21.73
C VAL A 57 20.75 22.01 20.35
N GLN A 58 21.16 22.69 19.28
CA GLN A 58 21.06 22.19 17.93
C GLN A 58 21.88 20.92 17.71
N ASN A 59 23.07 20.84 18.32
CA ASN A 59 23.88 19.62 18.31
C ASN A 59 23.18 18.44 19.03
N SER A 60 22.53 18.70 20.17
CA SER A 60 21.76 17.69 20.89
C SER A 60 20.57 17.18 20.10
N LEU A 61 19.80 18.09 19.46
CA LEU A 61 18.69 17.73 18.61
C LEU A 61 19.16 16.97 17.35
N THR A 62 20.31 17.36 16.79
CA THR A 62 20.92 16.69 15.64
C THR A 62 21.37 15.29 16.00
N LYS A 63 22.01 15.10 17.16
CA LYS A 63 22.39 13.78 17.67
C LYS A 63 21.17 12.87 17.80
N PHE A 64 20.10 13.36 18.41
CA PHE A 64 18.86 12.60 18.54
C PHE A 64 18.26 12.24 17.16
N ARG A 65 18.25 13.18 16.21
CA ARG A 65 17.79 12.91 14.83
C ARG A 65 18.62 11.83 14.15
N THR A 66 19.93 11.87 14.29
CA THR A 66 20.87 10.88 13.71
C THR A 66 20.65 9.49 14.34
N ASP A 67 20.50 9.42 15.66
CA ASP A 67 20.20 8.17 16.36
C ASP A 67 18.84 7.59 15.91
N THR A 68 17.83 8.45 15.77
CA THR A 68 16.51 8.08 15.24
C THR A 68 16.61 7.61 13.81
N GLN A 69 17.39 8.28 12.96
CA GLN A 69 17.62 7.89 11.57
C GLN A 69 18.18 6.49 11.45
N SER A 70 19.20 6.17 12.24
CA SER A 70 19.81 4.83 12.23
C SER A 70 18.84 3.73 12.63
N ARG A 71 17.99 3.98 13.63
CA ARG A 71 16.97 3.03 14.08
C ARG A 71 15.80 2.92 13.10
N SER A 72 15.33 4.06 12.61
CA SER A 72 14.20 4.12 11.67
C SER A 72 14.54 3.46 10.36
N ALA A 73 15.76 3.64 9.85
CA ALA A 73 16.19 2.99 8.61
C ALA A 73 16.10 1.45 8.70
N LYS A 74 16.44 0.86 9.86
CA LYS A 74 16.30 -0.57 10.07
C LYS A 74 14.83 -0.99 10.04
N LEU A 75 13.96 -0.28 10.77
CA LEU A 75 12.53 -0.55 10.78
C LEU A 75 11.91 -0.36 9.39
N GLU A 76 12.25 0.73 8.69
CA GLU A 76 11.76 0.99 7.34
C GLU A 76 12.18 -0.11 6.36
N ASN A 77 13.43 -0.61 6.45
CA ASN A 77 13.88 -1.72 5.63
C ASN A 77 13.12 -3.03 5.93
N GLU A 78 12.85 -3.32 7.21
CA GLU A 78 12.04 -4.48 7.59
C GLU A 78 10.61 -4.36 7.01
N ILE A 79 10.00 -3.19 7.10
CA ILE A 79 8.67 -2.90 6.53
C ILE A 79 8.67 -3.06 5.00
N VAL A 80 9.70 -2.54 4.32
CA VAL A 80 9.83 -2.69 2.86
C VAL A 80 9.94 -4.15 2.46
N ASN A 81 10.76 -4.94 3.16
CA ASN A 81 10.93 -6.35 2.85
C ASN A 81 9.62 -7.14 3.03
N GLU A 82 8.91 -6.92 4.13
CA GLU A 82 7.62 -7.58 4.37
C GLU A 82 6.54 -7.14 3.37
N SER A 83 6.50 -5.86 3.06
CA SER A 83 5.57 -5.34 2.04
C SER A 83 5.87 -5.95 0.68
N ARG A 84 7.15 -6.11 0.33
CA ARG A 84 7.59 -6.72 -0.94
C ARG A 84 7.20 -8.19 -1.00
N GLU A 85 7.51 -8.98 0.05
CA GLU A 85 7.13 -10.39 0.11
C GLU A 85 5.62 -10.58 -0.10
N TYR A 86 4.82 -9.80 0.61
CA TYR A 86 3.37 -9.84 0.47
C TYR A 86 2.90 -9.49 -0.94
N LEU A 87 3.41 -8.40 -1.51
CA LEU A 87 3.02 -7.92 -2.83
C LEU A 87 3.49 -8.87 -3.94
N ASP A 88 4.64 -9.50 -3.79
CA ASP A 88 5.15 -10.52 -4.71
C ASP A 88 4.30 -11.79 -4.67
N GLU A 89 3.87 -12.23 -3.47
CA GLU A 89 2.93 -13.35 -3.33
C GLU A 89 1.59 -13.02 -4.00
N PHE A 90 1.04 -11.84 -3.75
CA PHE A 90 -0.19 -11.37 -4.37
C PHE A 90 -0.09 -11.31 -5.89
N LEU A 91 0.98 -10.74 -6.43
CA LEU A 91 1.23 -10.71 -7.88
C LEU A 91 1.42 -12.12 -8.46
N SER A 92 2.07 -13.03 -7.73
CA SER A 92 2.24 -14.42 -8.14
C SER A 92 0.90 -15.13 -8.29
N GLU A 93 -0.01 -14.94 -7.34
CA GLU A 93 -1.38 -15.48 -7.43
C GLU A 93 -2.14 -14.86 -8.62
N LEU A 94 -2.08 -13.56 -8.82
CA LEU A 94 -2.71 -12.92 -9.99
C LEU A 94 -2.13 -13.43 -11.31
N ARG A 95 -0.81 -13.67 -11.39
CA ARG A 95 -0.17 -14.30 -12.56
C ARG A 95 -0.66 -15.73 -12.76
N ARG A 96 -0.89 -16.47 -11.69
CA ARG A 96 -1.49 -17.82 -11.76
C ARG A 96 -2.89 -17.76 -12.33
N TYR A 97 -3.75 -16.87 -11.85
CA TYR A 97 -5.10 -16.68 -12.38
C TYR A 97 -5.09 -16.21 -13.85
N ASN A 98 -4.17 -15.36 -14.24
CA ASN A 98 -4.00 -14.94 -15.63
C ASN A 98 -3.67 -16.11 -16.58
N LYS A 99 -3.05 -17.19 -16.09
CA LYS A 99 -2.74 -18.40 -16.88
C LYS A 99 -3.92 -19.36 -17.00
N ILE A 100 -4.92 -19.25 -16.11
CA ILE A 100 -6.08 -20.12 -16.14
C ILE A 100 -6.93 -19.75 -17.36
N GLN A 101 -7.16 -20.76 -18.21
CA GLN A 101 -8.05 -20.62 -19.35
C GLN A 101 -9.47 -21.05 -18.94
N TYR A 102 -10.41 -20.10 -19.03
CA TYR A 102 -11.82 -20.42 -18.99
C TYR A 102 -12.31 -20.58 -20.44
N GLY A 103 -12.35 -21.82 -20.95
CA GLY A 103 -12.56 -22.08 -22.36
C GLY A 103 -11.36 -21.61 -23.20
N ARG A 104 -11.60 -20.77 -24.22
CA ARG A 104 -10.55 -20.19 -25.08
C ARG A 104 -10.07 -18.80 -24.62
N LYS A 105 -10.51 -18.30 -23.46
CA LYS A 105 -10.19 -16.94 -22.98
C LYS A 105 -9.35 -16.97 -21.72
N ARG A 106 -8.36 -16.11 -21.70
CA ARG A 106 -7.54 -15.81 -20.51
C ARG A 106 -8.04 -14.54 -19.85
N LEU A 107 -7.82 -14.41 -18.54
CA LEU A 107 -8.21 -13.23 -17.78
C LEU A 107 -7.43 -11.97 -18.24
N ASN A 108 -6.20 -12.14 -18.72
CA ASN A 108 -5.31 -11.12 -19.32
C ASN A 108 -5.23 -9.79 -18.54
N LEU A 109 -5.04 -9.88 -17.22
CA LEU A 109 -4.82 -8.70 -16.37
C LEU A 109 -3.45 -8.11 -16.66
N ASN A 110 -3.40 -6.79 -16.94
CA ASN A 110 -2.13 -6.07 -17.04
C ASN A 110 -1.55 -5.82 -15.64
N LEU A 111 -0.58 -6.63 -15.24
CA LEU A 111 0.05 -6.58 -13.93
C LEU A 111 1.19 -5.56 -13.83
N ASN A 112 1.69 -5.01 -14.96
CA ASN A 112 2.80 -4.07 -14.94
C ASN A 112 2.49 -2.76 -14.21
N SER A 113 1.21 -2.36 -14.17
CA SER A 113 0.79 -1.18 -13.39
C SER A 113 0.88 -1.43 -11.90
N LEU A 114 0.55 -2.64 -11.43
CA LEU A 114 0.65 -3.02 -10.03
C LEU A 114 2.10 -3.10 -9.56
N GLU A 115 2.99 -3.66 -10.38
CA GLU A 115 4.43 -3.68 -10.08
C GLU A 115 5.01 -2.27 -9.92
N ARG A 116 4.55 -1.31 -10.71
CA ARG A 116 4.95 0.10 -10.57
C ARG A 116 4.41 0.74 -9.29
N GLU A 117 3.16 0.46 -8.93
CA GLU A 117 2.59 0.96 -7.67
C GLU A 117 3.30 0.36 -6.44
N ASN A 118 3.69 -0.92 -6.50
CA ASN A 118 4.49 -1.54 -5.45
C ASN A 118 5.81 -0.81 -5.22
N ARG A 119 6.54 -0.49 -6.28
CA ARG A 119 7.79 0.28 -6.17
C ARG A 119 7.56 1.67 -5.55
N LYS A 120 6.48 2.35 -5.93
CA LYS A 120 6.14 3.64 -5.32
C LYS A 120 5.84 3.51 -3.82
N THR A 121 5.23 2.41 -3.40
CA THR A 121 4.98 2.12 -1.98
C THR A 121 6.29 1.90 -1.24
N GLU A 122 7.24 1.15 -1.81
CA GLU A 122 8.58 0.99 -1.25
C GLU A 122 9.32 2.32 -1.12
N ASP A 123 9.32 3.13 -2.18
CA ASP A 123 9.95 4.47 -2.19
C ASP A 123 9.32 5.40 -1.14
N MET A 124 8.01 5.29 -0.91
CA MET A 124 7.30 6.07 0.09
C MET A 124 7.71 5.70 1.52
N ILE A 125 8.00 4.43 1.80
CA ILE A 125 8.41 3.96 3.13
C ILE A 125 9.79 4.51 3.49
N HIS A 126 10.73 4.52 2.54
CA HIS A 126 12.10 4.94 2.79
C HIS A 126 12.18 6.42 3.21
N GLY A 127 12.76 6.65 4.39
CA GLY A 127 12.96 7.98 4.94
C GLY A 127 11.69 8.65 5.48
N PHE A 128 10.56 7.98 5.49
CA PHE A 128 9.29 8.55 5.94
C PHE A 128 9.33 8.95 7.42
N ILE A 129 9.75 8.01 8.28
CA ILE A 129 9.82 8.25 9.74
C ILE A 129 10.81 9.36 10.04
N VAL A 130 12.01 9.30 9.43
CA VAL A 130 13.05 10.32 9.62
C VAL A 130 12.58 11.70 9.22
N LYS A 131 11.90 11.82 8.10
CA LYS A 131 11.37 13.11 7.62
C LYS A 131 10.33 13.69 8.59
N ARG A 132 9.42 12.85 9.10
CA ARG A 132 8.40 13.28 10.09
C ARG A 132 9.03 13.69 11.41
N VAL A 133 9.92 12.85 11.94
CA VAL A 133 10.65 13.11 13.18
C VAL A 133 11.50 14.39 13.07
N SER A 134 12.24 14.58 11.98
CA SER A 134 13.08 15.76 11.79
C SER A 134 12.30 17.07 11.73
N LYS A 135 11.06 17.03 11.27
CA LYS A 135 10.18 18.20 11.26
C LYS A 135 9.75 18.64 12.66
N ARG A 136 9.43 17.66 13.53
CA ARG A 136 8.94 17.89 14.88
C ARG A 136 10.08 18.16 15.87
N ILE A 137 11.19 17.46 15.73
CA ILE A 137 12.38 17.65 16.59
C ILE A 137 13.25 18.74 16.00
N SER A 138 12.81 19.97 16.16
CA SER A 138 13.48 21.16 15.65
C SER A 138 13.20 22.35 16.56
N LEU A 139 14.02 23.40 16.45
CA LEU A 139 13.80 24.68 17.15
C LEU A 139 12.58 25.44 16.63
N ASP A 140 12.02 25.04 15.50
CA ASP A 140 10.84 25.66 14.89
C ASP A 140 9.53 24.99 15.34
N ASP A 141 9.60 23.86 16.06
CA ASP A 141 8.44 23.20 16.64
C ASP A 141 8.14 23.82 18.03
N ASP A 142 6.91 24.31 18.20
CA ASP A 142 6.51 25.01 19.42
C ASP A 142 6.56 24.12 20.65
N GLU A 143 6.14 22.84 20.52
CA GLU A 143 6.15 21.88 21.63
C GLU A 143 7.60 21.56 22.04
N CYS A 144 8.47 21.30 21.07
CA CYS A 144 9.89 21.09 21.30
C CYS A 144 10.51 22.31 21.98
N ASN A 145 10.25 23.51 21.48
CA ASN A 145 10.80 24.76 22.01
C ASN A 145 10.29 25.03 23.43
N ASN A 146 9.04 24.78 23.75
CA ASN A 146 8.49 24.93 25.10
C ASN A 146 9.16 24.01 26.11
N ILE A 147 9.45 22.77 25.72
CA ILE A 147 10.18 21.82 26.60
C ILE A 147 11.64 22.29 26.80
N LEU A 148 12.27 22.82 25.76
CA LEU A 148 13.63 23.34 25.84
C LEU A 148 13.75 24.56 26.77
N LYS A 149 12.67 25.34 26.94
CA LYS A 149 12.59 26.46 27.89
C LYS A 149 12.47 26.04 29.36
N MET A 150 12.13 24.80 29.64
CA MET A 150 12.01 24.29 31.01
C MET A 150 13.35 24.38 31.77
N ASP A 151 13.28 24.54 33.08
CA ASP A 151 14.46 24.53 33.93
C ASP A 151 15.20 23.19 33.87
N PRO A 152 16.54 23.20 33.98
CA PRO A 152 17.34 21.98 33.98
C PRO A 152 16.92 21.04 35.12
N GLY A 153 16.75 19.77 34.80
CA GLY A 153 16.39 18.81 35.83
C GLY A 153 15.66 17.57 35.34
N LYS A 154 15.16 16.81 36.28
CA LYS A 154 14.47 15.54 36.03
C LYS A 154 13.20 15.75 35.18
N GLU A 155 12.41 16.77 35.48
CA GLU A 155 11.16 17.07 34.79
C GLU A 155 11.36 17.35 33.30
N LYS A 156 12.39 18.17 32.96
CA LYS A 156 12.75 18.46 31.56
C LYS A 156 13.16 17.19 30.80
N LYS A 157 13.96 16.31 31.45
CA LYS A 157 14.39 15.06 30.83
C LYS A 157 13.18 14.15 30.54
N GLU A 158 12.28 14.02 31.53
CA GLU A 158 11.06 13.23 31.39
C GLU A 158 10.14 13.81 30.29
N ALA A 159 9.99 15.13 30.20
CA ALA A 159 9.22 15.81 29.18
C ALA A 159 9.82 15.60 27.77
N LEU A 160 11.14 15.70 27.63
CA LEU A 160 11.83 15.41 26.35
C LEU A 160 11.66 13.94 25.93
N ASP A 161 11.85 13.01 26.86
CA ASP A 161 11.65 11.58 26.56
C ASP A 161 10.21 11.26 26.16
N ALA A 162 9.23 11.86 26.84
CA ALA A 162 7.82 11.71 26.50
C ALA A 162 7.51 12.31 25.11
N PHE A 163 8.05 13.50 24.83
CA PHE A 163 7.90 14.16 23.54
C PHE A 163 8.51 13.32 22.40
N TYR A 164 9.73 12.82 22.57
CA TYR A 164 10.38 11.99 21.55
C TYR A 164 9.59 10.70 21.27
N LYS A 165 9.08 10.04 22.32
CA LYS A 165 8.23 8.87 22.18
C LYS A 165 6.92 9.20 21.45
N LYS A 166 6.31 10.35 21.77
CA LYS A 166 5.10 10.85 21.11
C LYS A 166 5.33 11.08 19.63
N VAL A 167 6.36 11.85 19.26
CA VAL A 167 6.69 12.17 17.87
C VAL A 167 7.00 10.93 17.04
N LEU A 168 7.73 9.99 17.62
CA LEU A 168 8.03 8.72 16.96
C LEU A 168 6.76 7.89 16.73
N LYS A 169 5.89 7.82 17.74
CA LYS A 169 4.60 7.12 17.65
C LYS A 169 3.70 7.74 16.57
N GLU A 170 3.64 9.07 16.51
CA GLU A 170 2.90 9.80 15.47
C GLU A 170 3.46 9.47 14.08
N ALA A 171 4.78 9.54 13.88
CA ALA A 171 5.41 9.24 12.60
C ALA A 171 5.14 7.80 12.12
N ILE A 172 5.16 6.84 13.04
CA ILE A 172 4.86 5.43 12.73
C ILE A 172 3.36 5.24 12.43
N SER A 173 2.48 5.90 13.18
CA SER A 173 1.04 5.88 12.92
C SER A 173 0.71 6.45 11.54
N ASP A 174 1.34 7.56 11.17
CA ASP A 174 1.21 8.19 9.85
C ASP A 174 1.69 7.23 8.74
N LEU A 175 2.86 6.59 8.93
CA LEU A 175 3.36 5.60 7.97
C LEU A 175 2.39 4.43 7.80
N SER A 176 1.84 3.92 8.92
CA SER A 176 0.87 2.82 8.88
C SER A 176 -0.40 3.21 8.12
N GLN A 177 -0.87 4.45 8.29
CA GLN A 177 -2.04 4.95 7.58
C GLN A 177 -1.77 5.11 6.07
N GLU A 178 -0.61 5.65 5.70
CA GLU A 178 -0.22 5.80 4.28
C GLU A 178 -0.06 4.44 3.59
N LEU A 179 0.52 3.45 4.29
CA LEU A 179 0.61 2.09 3.79
C LEU A 179 -0.77 1.48 3.57
N ARG A 180 -1.68 1.62 4.54
CA ARG A 180 -3.05 1.14 4.41
C ARG A 180 -3.74 1.76 3.20
N ASN A 181 -3.68 3.08 3.06
CA ASN A 181 -4.27 3.81 1.93
C ASN A 181 -3.69 3.33 0.58
N SER A 182 -2.37 3.10 0.53
CA SER A 182 -1.71 2.59 -0.68
C SER A 182 -2.17 1.19 -1.04
N MET A 183 -2.28 0.30 -0.06
CA MET A 183 -2.72 -1.09 -0.28
C MET A 183 -4.20 -1.16 -0.66
N GLU A 184 -5.07 -0.38 -0.02
CA GLU A 184 -6.50 -0.28 -0.37
C GLU A 184 -6.66 0.17 -1.82
N LYS A 185 -5.97 1.24 -2.21
CA LYS A 185 -5.99 1.75 -3.59
C LYS A 185 -5.51 0.70 -4.61
N GLN A 186 -4.50 -0.10 -4.28
CA GLN A 186 -4.03 -1.17 -5.16
C GLN A 186 -5.06 -2.29 -5.28
N THR A 187 -5.70 -2.66 -4.17
CA THR A 187 -6.75 -3.69 -4.15
C THR A 187 -7.94 -3.25 -4.98
N ASP A 188 -8.43 -2.02 -4.78
CA ASP A 188 -9.55 -1.46 -5.55
C ASP A 188 -9.23 -1.43 -7.05
N ASN A 189 -8.02 -1.05 -7.44
CA ASN A 189 -7.59 -1.05 -8.84
C ASN A 189 -7.57 -2.46 -9.45
N VAL A 190 -7.23 -3.49 -8.67
CA VAL A 190 -7.30 -4.90 -9.11
C VAL A 190 -8.75 -5.35 -9.25
N GLU A 191 -9.58 -5.03 -8.26
CA GLU A 191 -11.00 -5.37 -8.24
C GLU A 191 -11.73 -4.77 -9.46
N ASP A 192 -11.51 -3.49 -9.74
CA ASP A 192 -12.06 -2.80 -10.91
C ASP A 192 -11.66 -3.49 -12.22
N LYS A 193 -10.39 -3.88 -12.37
CA LYS A 193 -9.91 -4.57 -13.57
C LYS A 193 -10.53 -5.96 -13.73
N ILE A 194 -10.70 -6.69 -12.64
CA ILE A 194 -11.36 -7.98 -12.64
C ILE A 194 -12.83 -7.81 -13.03
N GLN A 195 -13.52 -6.83 -12.44
CA GLN A 195 -14.93 -6.56 -12.75
C GLN A 195 -15.12 -6.18 -14.22
N GLN A 196 -14.33 -5.25 -14.74
CA GLN A 196 -14.36 -4.88 -16.17
C GLN A 196 -14.17 -6.10 -17.08
N ARG A 197 -13.33 -7.05 -16.66
CA ARG A 197 -13.11 -8.25 -17.44
C ARG A 197 -14.30 -9.22 -17.37
N ILE A 198 -14.91 -9.35 -16.20
CA ILE A 198 -16.14 -10.13 -16.01
C ILE A 198 -17.25 -9.55 -16.89
N ASP A 199 -17.47 -8.25 -16.84
CA ASP A 199 -18.50 -7.57 -17.62
C ASP A 199 -18.30 -7.82 -19.12
N SER A 200 -17.06 -7.69 -19.62
CA SER A 200 -16.72 -8.01 -21.01
C SER A 200 -17.00 -9.46 -21.38
N ILE A 201 -16.81 -10.43 -20.47
CA ILE A 201 -17.13 -11.83 -20.71
C ILE A 201 -18.64 -12.05 -20.75
N VAL A 202 -19.38 -11.42 -19.84
CA VAL A 202 -20.85 -11.48 -19.79
C VAL A 202 -21.44 -10.94 -21.10
N GLU A 203 -21.03 -9.76 -21.55
CA GLU A 203 -21.47 -9.16 -22.82
C GLU A 203 -21.26 -10.10 -24.02
N ILE A 204 -20.09 -10.75 -24.06
CA ILE A 204 -19.83 -11.73 -25.13
C ILE A 204 -20.74 -12.95 -25.01
N CYS A 205 -21.02 -13.44 -23.82
CA CYS A 205 -21.91 -14.57 -23.59
C CYS A 205 -23.34 -14.22 -24.02
N GLU A 206 -23.82 -13.04 -23.66
CA GLU A 206 -25.15 -12.53 -24.07
C GLU A 206 -25.27 -12.43 -25.61
N THR A 207 -24.30 -11.79 -26.25
CA THR A 207 -24.24 -11.69 -27.71
C THR A 207 -24.26 -13.06 -28.39
N LYS A 208 -23.56 -14.05 -27.81
CA LYS A 208 -23.56 -15.40 -28.34
C LYS A 208 -24.90 -16.11 -28.12
N SER A 209 -25.53 -15.90 -26.98
CA SER A 209 -26.86 -16.44 -26.70
C SER A 209 -27.89 -15.94 -27.70
N ASP A 210 -27.91 -14.64 -27.98
CA ASP A 210 -28.80 -14.02 -28.95
C ASP A 210 -28.58 -14.57 -30.38
N GLU A 211 -27.32 -14.82 -30.76
CA GLU A 211 -27.01 -15.45 -32.04
C GLU A 211 -27.51 -16.89 -32.12
N PHE A 212 -27.38 -17.69 -31.05
CA PHE A 212 -27.92 -19.04 -31.00
C PHE A 212 -29.44 -19.04 -31.10
N GLU A 213 -30.13 -18.18 -30.38
CA GLU A 213 -31.60 -18.07 -30.47
C GLU A 213 -32.04 -17.68 -31.89
N ARG A 214 -31.31 -16.79 -32.54
CA ARG A 214 -31.60 -16.41 -33.92
C ARG A 214 -31.44 -17.56 -34.89
N ILE A 215 -30.38 -18.37 -34.76
CA ILE A 215 -30.16 -19.56 -35.58
C ILE A 215 -31.27 -20.60 -35.36
N GLN A 216 -31.69 -20.80 -34.11
CA GLN A 216 -32.77 -21.70 -33.79
C GLN A 216 -34.08 -21.33 -34.47
N LYS A 217 -34.42 -20.02 -34.44
CA LYS A 217 -35.60 -19.47 -35.14
C LYS A 217 -35.53 -19.63 -36.64
N VAL A 218 -34.36 -19.47 -37.27
CA VAL A 218 -34.15 -19.70 -38.70
C VAL A 218 -34.26 -21.15 -39.08
N LYS A 219 -33.74 -22.04 -38.23
CA LYS A 219 -33.87 -23.52 -38.41
C LYS A 219 -35.31 -23.97 -38.44
N GLU A 220 -36.18 -23.35 -37.69
CA GLU A 220 -37.62 -23.66 -37.65
C GLU A 220 -38.38 -23.11 -38.88
N SER A 221 -37.78 -22.13 -39.63
CA SER A 221 -38.48 -21.41 -40.69
C SER A 221 -38.09 -21.80 -42.11
N ASP A 222 -36.84 -22.19 -42.39
CA ASP A 222 -36.36 -22.46 -43.74
C ASP A 222 -34.93 -23.05 -43.78
N GLU A 223 -34.73 -24.20 -44.39
CA GLU A 223 -33.46 -24.96 -44.44
C GLU A 223 -32.34 -24.19 -45.17
N ALA A 224 -32.66 -23.40 -46.23
CA ALA A 224 -31.70 -22.59 -46.96
C ALA A 224 -31.18 -21.40 -46.17
N LYS A 225 -31.99 -20.79 -45.30
CA LYS A 225 -31.54 -19.77 -44.38
C LYS A 225 -30.65 -20.33 -43.31
N MET A 226 -30.84 -21.57 -42.87
CA MET A 226 -30.01 -22.21 -41.89
C MET A 226 -28.58 -22.42 -42.38
N GLU A 227 -28.35 -22.80 -43.63
CA GLU A 227 -27.01 -22.95 -44.21
C GLU A 227 -26.28 -21.60 -44.23
N SER A 228 -26.96 -20.51 -44.63
CA SER A 228 -26.41 -19.16 -44.61
C SER A 228 -26.01 -18.67 -43.22
N GLU A 229 -26.83 -18.95 -42.19
CA GLU A 229 -26.53 -18.55 -40.81
C GLU A 229 -25.45 -19.40 -40.19
N GLN A 230 -25.37 -20.71 -40.50
CA GLN A 230 -24.26 -21.57 -40.07
C GLN A 230 -22.92 -21.07 -40.67
N LEU A 231 -22.90 -20.66 -41.93
CA LEU A 231 -21.73 -20.11 -42.59
C LEU A 231 -21.29 -18.81 -41.93
N ARG A 232 -22.23 -17.92 -41.58
CA ARG A 232 -21.98 -16.67 -40.88
C ARG A 232 -21.42 -16.90 -39.49
N LEU A 233 -21.92 -17.89 -38.77
CA LEU A 233 -21.46 -18.23 -37.42
C LEU A 233 -20.07 -18.84 -37.44
N SER A 234 -19.77 -19.72 -38.40
CA SER A 234 -18.42 -20.27 -38.56
C SER A 234 -17.39 -19.20 -38.88
N TYR A 235 -17.76 -18.19 -39.71
CA TYR A 235 -16.92 -17.04 -39.99
C TYR A 235 -16.68 -16.17 -38.75
N PHE A 236 -17.71 -15.94 -37.96
CA PHE A 236 -17.60 -15.19 -36.71
C PHE A 236 -16.74 -15.89 -35.67
N VAL A 237 -16.85 -17.20 -35.54
CA VAL A 237 -15.99 -18.02 -34.66
C VAL A 237 -14.52 -17.92 -35.11
N ALA A 238 -14.26 -18.03 -36.44
CA ALA A 238 -12.92 -17.90 -36.99
C ALA A 238 -12.31 -16.49 -36.73
N LEU A 239 -13.10 -15.43 -36.85
CA LEU A 239 -12.67 -14.05 -36.52
C LEU A 239 -12.36 -13.88 -35.05
N CYS A 240 -13.16 -14.46 -34.14
CA CYS A 240 -12.90 -14.46 -32.72
C CYS A 240 -11.62 -15.24 -32.37
N ASP A 241 -11.40 -16.40 -32.98
CA ASP A 241 -10.17 -17.18 -32.79
C ASP A 241 -8.94 -16.41 -33.32
N TYR A 242 -9.04 -15.75 -34.47
CA TYR A 242 -7.97 -14.90 -34.99
C TYR A 242 -7.67 -13.71 -34.09
N GLY A 243 -8.68 -13.01 -33.57
CA GLY A 243 -8.51 -11.89 -32.65
C GLY A 243 -7.90 -12.30 -31.31
N ILE A 244 -8.14 -13.53 -30.86
CA ILE A 244 -7.55 -14.08 -29.62
C ILE A 244 -6.05 -14.43 -29.81
N HIS A 245 -5.64 -14.81 -31.03
CA HIS A 245 -4.24 -15.13 -31.30
C HIS A 245 -3.36 -13.91 -31.56
N GLN A 246 -3.95 -12.74 -31.78
CA GLN A 246 -3.24 -11.45 -31.99
C GLN A 246 -3.06 -10.63 -30.68
N LEU A 247 -3.69 -11.03 -29.57
CA LEU A 247 -3.57 -10.46 -28.23
C LEU A 247 -2.64 -11.29 -27.33
#